data_774f85e0e613449526ba02d354189196
#
_entry.id   774f85e0e613449526ba02d354189196
#
_cell.length_a   1.000
_cell.length_b   1.000
_cell.length_c   1.000
_cell.angle_alpha   90.00
_cell.angle_beta   90.00
_cell.angle_gamma   90.00
#
_symmetry.space_group_name_H-M   'P 1'
#
loop_
_entity.id
_entity.type
_entity.pdbx_description
1 polymer ?
#
loop_
_entity_poly.entity_id
_entity_poly.type
_entity_poly.pdbx_seq_one_letter_code
_entity_poly.pdbx_strand_id
1 'polypeptide(L)'
;MKLTILRLTTLSAQDRIDLAKIWPDEDIAALETRLDENVRLYAARFNARLLGALMLTIAGTQGTISQLEVREVTRRRGVGRYLLEETLAQNGSISSWWVADDGSANQGERAAFMQACGFRAQADGWIK
;
A
#
# COMPACT_ATOMS: atom_id res chain seq x y z
N MET A 1 6.06 12.19 -14.58
CA MET A 1 4.85 11.96 -13.76
C MET A 1 5.10 12.39 -12.33
N LYS A 2 4.22 13.18 -11.78
CA LYS A 2 4.37 13.67 -10.41
C LYS A 2 3.30 13.01 -9.53
N LEU A 3 3.71 12.19 -8.59
CA LEU A 3 2.83 11.47 -7.69
C LEU A 3 2.86 12.10 -6.30
N THR A 4 1.71 12.11 -5.63
CA THR A 4 1.61 12.48 -4.23
C THR A 4 1.17 11.27 -3.43
N ILE A 5 1.89 10.94 -2.37
CA ILE A 5 1.53 9.85 -1.49
C ILE A 5 0.83 10.43 -0.27
N LEU A 6 -0.40 10.01 -0.05
CA LEU A 6 -1.29 10.60 0.96
C LEU A 6 -1.78 9.54 1.93
N ARG A 7 -1.89 9.93 3.20
CA ARG A 7 -2.66 9.17 4.18
C ARG A 7 -4.12 9.62 4.07
N LEU A 8 -5.01 8.69 3.73
CA LEU A 8 -6.42 9.00 3.60
C LEU A 8 -7.15 8.62 4.88
N THR A 9 -7.78 9.59 5.52
CA THR A 9 -8.58 9.36 6.73
C THR A 9 -10.07 9.38 6.42
N THR A 10 -10.45 10.07 5.36
CA THR A 10 -11.81 10.09 4.84
C THR A 10 -11.74 9.92 3.32
N LEU A 11 -12.79 9.39 2.72
CA LEU A 11 -12.81 9.08 1.30
C LEU A 11 -13.86 9.91 0.59
N SER A 12 -13.46 10.59 -0.48
CA SER A 12 -14.39 11.27 -1.37
C SER A 12 -15.10 10.25 -2.25
N ALA A 13 -16.15 10.69 -2.97
CA ALA A 13 -16.84 9.81 -3.92
C ALA A 13 -15.88 9.28 -4.99
N GLN A 14 -14.97 10.13 -5.49
CA GLN A 14 -13.98 9.72 -6.49
C GLN A 14 -12.97 8.75 -5.89
N ASP A 15 -12.54 8.98 -4.65
CA ASP A 15 -11.62 8.06 -3.97
C ASP A 15 -12.23 6.66 -3.85
N ARG A 16 -13.50 6.56 -3.50
CA ARG A 16 -14.20 5.28 -3.38
C ARG A 16 -14.26 4.55 -4.71
N ILE A 17 -14.53 5.28 -5.79
CA ILE A 17 -14.56 4.70 -7.14
C ILE A 17 -13.17 4.16 -7.51
N ASP A 18 -12.12 4.93 -7.26
CA ASP A 18 -10.76 4.54 -7.61
C ASP A 18 -10.30 3.35 -6.77
N LEU A 19 -10.60 3.35 -5.46
CA LEU A 19 -10.24 2.22 -4.59
C LEU A 19 -10.97 0.94 -4.97
N ALA A 20 -12.22 1.05 -5.43
CA ALA A 20 -12.95 -0.12 -5.92
C ALA A 20 -12.30 -0.73 -7.16
N LYS A 21 -11.59 0.06 -7.96
CA LYS A 21 -10.83 -0.44 -9.10
C LYS A 21 -9.50 -1.06 -8.68
N ILE A 22 -8.89 -0.54 -7.61
CA ILE A 22 -7.64 -1.07 -7.05
C ILE A 22 -7.92 -2.36 -6.29
N TRP A 23 -8.99 -2.40 -5.51
CA TRP A 23 -9.39 -3.54 -4.68
C TRP A 23 -10.83 -3.95 -5.00
N PRO A 24 -11.07 -4.67 -6.11
CA PRO A 24 -12.45 -5.00 -6.53
C PRO A 24 -13.24 -5.84 -5.53
N ASP A 25 -12.53 -6.61 -4.70
CA ASP A 25 -13.17 -7.52 -3.74
C ASP A 25 -13.35 -6.90 -2.35
N GLU A 26 -12.96 -5.64 -2.17
CA GLU A 26 -13.03 -4.98 -0.87
C GLU A 26 -14.29 -4.13 -0.75
N ASP A 27 -14.91 -4.17 0.45
CA ASP A 27 -15.99 -3.26 0.79
C ASP A 27 -15.39 -1.93 1.23
N ILE A 28 -15.38 -0.96 0.33
CA ILE A 28 -14.70 0.32 0.57
C ILE A 28 -15.37 1.12 1.67
N ALA A 29 -16.69 1.04 1.80
CA ALA A 29 -17.41 1.74 2.88
C ALA A 29 -17.02 1.18 4.24
N ALA A 30 -16.94 -0.15 4.36
CA ALA A 30 -16.49 -0.80 5.59
C ALA A 30 -15.01 -0.50 5.87
N LEU A 31 -14.19 -0.43 4.83
CA LEU A 31 -12.78 -0.09 4.95
C LEU A 31 -12.62 1.28 5.61
N GLU A 32 -13.36 2.28 5.15
CA GLU A 32 -13.28 3.63 5.68
C GLU A 32 -13.56 3.66 7.20
N THR A 33 -14.51 2.85 7.67
CA THR A 33 -14.84 2.80 9.10
C THR A 33 -13.74 2.18 9.97
N ARG A 34 -12.80 1.44 9.36
CA ARG A 34 -11.68 0.82 10.07
C ARG A 34 -10.47 1.73 10.21
N LEU A 35 -10.44 2.85 9.51
CA LEU A 35 -9.29 3.76 9.52
C LEU A 35 -9.19 4.50 10.86
N ASP A 36 -8.01 4.44 11.50
CA ASP A 36 -7.74 5.12 12.76
C ASP A 36 -6.23 5.37 12.89
N GLU A 37 -5.75 5.67 14.09
CA GLU A 37 -4.32 5.91 14.35
C GLU A 37 -3.44 4.72 13.98
N ASN A 38 -3.96 3.50 14.13
CA ASN A 38 -3.20 2.28 13.95
C ASN A 38 -3.53 1.54 12.65
N VAL A 39 -4.61 1.91 11.97
CA VAL A 39 -4.99 1.33 10.67
C VAL A 39 -5.06 2.47 9.67
N ARG A 40 -4.04 2.54 8.81
CA ARG A 40 -3.85 3.66 7.91
C ARG A 40 -3.92 3.23 6.45
N LEU A 41 -4.56 4.06 5.64
CA LEU A 41 -4.62 3.87 4.19
C LEU A 41 -3.70 4.91 3.54
N TYR A 42 -2.71 4.42 2.80
CA TYR A 42 -1.85 5.27 1.99
C TYR A 42 -2.13 5.03 0.52
N ALA A 43 -2.19 6.10 -0.26
CA ALA A 43 -2.51 6.02 -1.67
C ALA A 43 -1.63 6.94 -2.49
N ALA A 44 -1.38 6.52 -3.73
CA ALA A 44 -0.65 7.33 -4.71
C ALA A 44 -1.65 8.07 -5.59
N ARG A 45 -1.59 9.39 -5.58
CA ARG A 45 -2.51 10.25 -6.33
C ARG A 45 -1.77 10.95 -7.46
N PHE A 46 -2.41 10.95 -8.63
CA PHE A 46 -1.93 11.68 -9.81
C PHE A 46 -3.13 12.27 -10.53
N ASN A 47 -3.11 13.59 -10.77
CA ASN A 47 -4.21 14.30 -11.43
C ASN A 47 -5.57 14.01 -10.78
N ALA A 48 -5.62 14.09 -9.44
CA ALA A 48 -6.82 13.86 -8.64
C ALA A 48 -7.37 12.42 -8.70
N ARG A 49 -6.62 11.46 -9.26
CA ARG A 49 -7.00 10.05 -9.35
C ARG A 49 -6.02 9.19 -8.57
N LEU A 50 -6.54 8.15 -7.91
CA LEU A 50 -5.70 7.20 -7.19
C LEU A 50 -5.23 6.11 -8.13
N LEU A 51 -3.92 5.87 -8.15
CA LEU A 51 -3.31 4.87 -9.02
C LEU A 51 -2.90 3.62 -8.27
N GLY A 52 -2.70 3.72 -6.98
CA GLY A 52 -2.32 2.59 -6.13
C GLY A 52 -2.63 2.89 -4.68
N ALA A 53 -2.67 1.85 -3.86
CA ALA A 53 -2.94 2.00 -2.44
C ALA A 53 -2.40 0.82 -1.65
N LEU A 54 -2.22 1.04 -0.35
CA LEU A 54 -1.84 -0.02 0.59
C LEU A 54 -2.49 0.25 1.94
N MET A 55 -2.60 -0.80 2.75
CA MET A 55 -3.02 -0.69 4.14
C MET A 55 -1.84 -0.89 5.05
N LEU A 56 -1.71 -0.04 6.05
CA LEU A 56 -0.68 -0.13 7.08
C LEU A 56 -1.35 -0.33 8.43
N THR A 57 -1.00 -1.40 9.12
CA THR A 57 -1.44 -1.65 10.50
C THR A 57 -0.24 -1.48 11.42
N ILE A 58 -0.38 -0.66 12.45
CA ILE A 58 0.71 -0.35 13.38
C ILE A 58 0.44 -1.00 14.73
N ALA A 59 1.44 -1.73 15.23
CA ALA A 59 1.41 -2.33 16.56
C ALA A 59 2.72 -1.95 17.27
N GLY A 60 2.67 -0.97 18.16
CA GLY A 60 3.86 -0.44 18.82
C GLY A 60 4.80 0.21 17.81
N THR A 61 5.99 -0.37 17.61
CA THR A 61 6.97 0.11 16.63
C THR A 61 7.03 -0.77 15.39
N GLN A 62 6.08 -1.72 15.25
CA GLN A 62 6.03 -2.61 14.09
C GLN A 62 4.90 -2.19 13.16
N GLY A 63 5.20 -2.09 11.86
CA GLY A 63 4.24 -1.81 10.83
C GLY A 63 4.04 -3.00 9.92
N THR A 64 2.78 -3.39 9.68
CA THR A 64 2.42 -4.46 8.76
C THR A 64 1.72 -3.84 7.55
N ILE A 65 2.30 -4.05 6.37
CA ILE A 65 1.73 -3.59 5.12
C ILE A 65 0.96 -4.74 4.47
N SER A 66 -0.26 -4.46 4.05
CA SER A 66 -1.10 -5.43 3.37
C SER A 66 -1.83 -4.77 2.22
N GLN A 67 -2.36 -5.58 1.31
CA GLN A 67 -3.18 -5.12 0.20
C GLN A 67 -2.50 -4.06 -0.67
N LEU A 68 -1.18 -4.14 -0.83
CA LEU A 68 -0.45 -3.26 -1.73
C LEU A 68 -0.81 -3.61 -3.18
N GLU A 69 -1.53 -2.72 -3.83
CA GLU A 69 -1.97 -2.89 -5.21
C GLU A 69 -1.81 -1.60 -5.99
N VAL A 70 -1.51 -1.75 -7.27
CA VAL A 70 -1.39 -0.64 -8.22
C VAL A 70 -2.26 -0.97 -9.42
N ARG A 71 -2.97 0.03 -9.96
CA ARG A 71 -3.81 -0.16 -11.13
C ARG A 71 -2.96 -0.71 -12.28
N GLU A 72 -3.51 -1.69 -12.99
CA GLU A 72 -2.79 -2.42 -14.03
C GLU A 72 -2.17 -1.48 -15.07
N VAL A 73 -2.90 -0.44 -15.47
CA VAL A 73 -2.42 0.51 -16.48
C VAL A 73 -1.20 1.30 -16.05
N THR A 74 -0.88 1.31 -14.76
CA THR A 74 0.27 2.06 -14.21
C THR A 74 1.35 1.15 -13.65
N ARG A 75 1.19 -0.17 -13.73
CA ARG A 75 2.22 -1.11 -13.30
C ARG A 75 3.51 -0.90 -14.09
N ARG A 76 4.64 -1.16 -13.45
CA ARG A 76 5.99 -1.01 -14.03
C ARG A 76 6.39 0.44 -14.30
N ARG A 77 5.63 1.41 -13.79
CA ARG A 77 5.99 2.83 -13.90
C ARG A 77 6.51 3.38 -12.56
N GLY A 78 6.86 2.51 -11.63
CA GLY A 78 7.43 2.91 -10.35
C GLY A 78 6.41 3.41 -9.33
N VAL A 79 5.11 3.33 -9.61
CA VAL A 79 4.08 3.81 -8.70
C VAL A 79 4.09 3.03 -7.38
N GLY A 80 4.11 1.69 -7.47
CA GLY A 80 4.12 0.84 -6.27
C GLY A 80 5.35 1.05 -5.41
N ARG A 81 6.52 1.15 -6.04
CA ARG A 81 7.77 1.39 -5.32
C ARG A 81 7.78 2.75 -4.64
N TYR A 82 7.36 3.79 -5.33
CA TYR A 82 7.29 5.13 -4.76
C TYR A 82 6.29 5.19 -3.61
N LEU A 83 5.12 4.55 -3.78
CA LEU A 83 4.11 4.45 -2.73
C LEU A 83 4.70 3.79 -1.48
N LEU A 84 5.35 2.65 -1.64
CA LEU A 84 5.93 1.92 -0.52
C LEU A 84 7.05 2.73 0.15
N GLU A 85 7.98 3.27 -0.62
CA GLU A 85 9.10 4.04 -0.08
C GLU A 85 8.62 5.28 0.69
N GLU A 86 7.64 6.01 0.16
CA GLU A 86 7.11 7.18 0.83
C GLU A 86 6.32 6.82 2.09
N THR A 87 5.59 5.69 2.07
CA THR A 87 4.90 5.22 3.27
C THR A 87 5.90 4.94 4.39
N LEU A 88 7.02 4.30 4.08
CA LEU A 88 8.08 4.06 5.05
C LEU A 88 8.65 5.39 5.58
N ALA A 89 8.90 6.34 4.69
CA ALA A 89 9.47 7.63 5.06
C ALA A 89 8.54 8.45 5.95
N GLN A 90 7.22 8.39 5.70
CA GLN A 90 6.23 9.13 6.48
C GLN A 90 5.98 8.54 7.86
N ASN A 91 6.47 7.33 8.11
CA ASN A 91 6.26 6.62 9.37
C ASN A 91 7.60 6.29 10.03
N GLY A 92 8.45 7.29 10.21
CA GLY A 92 9.80 7.13 10.74
C GLY A 92 9.89 6.60 12.17
N SER A 93 8.78 6.62 12.91
CA SER A 93 8.73 6.03 14.26
C SER A 93 8.61 4.50 14.24
N ILE A 94 8.32 3.92 13.09
CA ILE A 94 8.23 2.46 12.95
C ILE A 94 9.63 1.90 12.70
N SER A 95 10.05 0.95 13.53
CA SER A 95 11.38 0.35 13.43
C SER A 95 11.41 -0.98 12.70
N SER A 96 10.29 -1.69 12.64
CA SER A 96 10.17 -2.98 11.96
C SER A 96 9.03 -2.95 10.97
N TRP A 97 9.26 -3.49 9.77
CA TRP A 97 8.26 -3.52 8.71
C TRP A 97 8.04 -4.96 8.26
N TRP A 98 6.79 -5.31 8.04
CA TRP A 98 6.38 -6.61 7.55
C TRP A 98 5.40 -6.44 6.40
N VAL A 99 5.63 -7.17 5.31
CA VAL A 99 4.69 -7.24 4.18
C VAL A 99 4.28 -8.69 4.04
N ALA A 100 3.00 -8.97 4.28
CA ALA A 100 2.50 -10.34 4.18
C ALA A 100 2.47 -10.82 2.73
N ASP A 101 2.83 -12.07 2.52
CA ASP A 101 2.68 -12.74 1.24
C ASP A 101 1.19 -13.13 1.11
N ASP A 102 0.53 -12.60 0.08
CA ASP A 102 -0.88 -12.83 -0.14
C ASP A 102 -1.17 -14.07 -1.00
N GLY A 103 -0.14 -14.82 -1.37
CA GLY A 103 -0.30 -16.00 -2.20
C GLY A 103 -0.65 -15.72 -3.65
N SER A 104 -0.42 -14.49 -4.12
CA SER A 104 -0.79 -14.11 -5.48
C SER A 104 0.00 -14.90 -6.54
N ALA A 105 -0.55 -14.98 -7.75
CA ALA A 105 0.09 -15.69 -8.86
C ALA A 105 1.39 -15.00 -9.34
N ASN A 106 1.63 -13.77 -8.94
CA ASN A 106 2.79 -12.98 -9.38
C ASN A 106 3.89 -12.92 -8.33
N GLN A 107 4.11 -14.02 -7.61
CA GLN A 107 5.10 -14.04 -6.52
C GLN A 107 6.52 -13.70 -6.97
N GLY A 108 6.91 -14.13 -8.17
CA GLY A 108 8.25 -13.83 -8.70
C GLY A 108 8.47 -12.33 -8.91
N GLU A 109 7.48 -11.65 -9.49
CA GLU A 109 7.53 -10.20 -9.66
C GLU A 109 7.48 -9.48 -8.31
N ARG A 110 6.66 -9.98 -7.39
CA ARG A 110 6.54 -9.39 -6.06
C ARG A 110 7.84 -9.53 -5.29
N ALA A 111 8.48 -10.68 -5.33
CA ALA A 111 9.76 -10.89 -4.66
C ALA A 111 10.83 -9.94 -5.18
N ALA A 112 10.93 -9.79 -6.50
CA ALA A 112 11.88 -8.86 -7.11
C ALA A 112 11.59 -7.41 -6.69
N PHE A 113 10.31 -7.04 -6.67
CA PHE A 113 9.87 -5.71 -6.24
C PHE A 113 10.25 -5.46 -4.77
N MET A 114 9.96 -6.41 -3.89
CA MET A 114 10.25 -6.27 -2.47
C MET A 114 11.75 -6.19 -2.21
N GLN A 115 12.56 -6.96 -2.92
CA GLN A 115 14.02 -6.89 -2.80
C GLN A 115 14.54 -5.53 -3.28
N ALA A 116 13.97 -4.99 -4.35
CA ALA A 116 14.34 -3.67 -4.85
C ALA A 116 14.01 -2.57 -3.83
N CYS A 117 13.01 -2.78 -2.98
CA CYS A 117 12.63 -1.84 -1.92
C CYS A 117 13.42 -2.09 -0.62
N GLY A 118 14.34 -3.03 -0.60
CA GLY A 118 15.20 -3.31 0.55
C GLY A 118 14.62 -4.30 1.55
N PHE A 119 13.58 -5.01 1.20
CA PHE A 119 12.98 -6.04 2.04
C PHE A 119 13.67 -7.38 1.82
N ARG A 120 13.65 -8.22 2.87
CA ARG A 120 14.20 -9.57 2.83
C ARG A 120 13.07 -10.60 2.89
N ALA A 121 13.19 -11.65 2.10
CA ALA A 121 12.20 -12.72 2.06
C ALA A 121 12.18 -13.52 3.35
N GLN A 122 10.99 -13.87 3.80
CA GLN A 122 10.72 -14.75 4.94
C GLN A 122 9.70 -15.80 4.49
N ALA A 123 9.42 -16.77 5.35
CA ALA A 123 8.50 -17.86 5.02
C ALA A 123 7.11 -17.36 4.60
N ASP A 124 6.59 -16.34 5.29
CA ASP A 124 5.22 -15.85 5.08
C ASP A 124 5.16 -14.44 4.49
N GLY A 125 6.29 -13.89 4.08
CA GLY A 125 6.29 -12.54 3.54
C GLY A 125 7.69 -11.93 3.47
N TRP A 126 7.79 -10.62 3.67
CA TRP A 126 9.05 -9.88 3.59
C TRP A 126 9.20 -8.96 4.78
N ILE A 127 10.43 -8.81 5.27
CA ILE A 127 10.74 -7.96 6.41
C ILE A 127 11.78 -6.89 6.04
N LYS A 128 11.74 -5.81 6.80
CA LYS A 128 12.74 -4.75 6.69
C LYS A 128 13.11 -4.19 8.06
#